data_dc93f9e337295bb3cd3bd712bb8f52f3
#
_entry.id   dc93f9e337295bb3cd3bd712bb8f52f3
#
_cell.length_a   1.000
_cell.length_b   1.000
_cell.length_c   1.000
_cell.angle_alpha   90.00
_cell.angle_beta   90.00
_cell.angle_gamma   90.00
#
_symmetry.space_group_name_H-M   'P 1'
#
loop_
_entity.id
_entity.type
_entity.pdbx_description
1 polymer ?
#
loop_
_entity_poly.entity_id
_entity_poly.type
_entity_poly.pdbx_seq_one_letter_code
_entity_poly.pdbx_strand_id
1 'polypeptide(L)'
;MYPLLKWNVVLVKQYEKSYIYNLSRKENGIIVSSHFMYEIINKDATYILELCNGARKIEDIVKILSEKIKQKSEDIETIVDEFLQESVKKGYIEFREKPNIQKIKVLGDSESYTPFHAEFEITKKCPLKCLHCYNNSGNKKDDELSSD
;
A
#
# COMPACT_ATOMS: atom_id res chain seq x y z
N MET A 1 18.08 -6.78 -14.25
CA MET A 1 17.85 -5.59 -13.39
C MET A 1 17.22 -6.03 -12.08
N TYR A 2 17.40 -5.26 -10.98
CA TYR A 2 16.91 -5.57 -9.64
C TYR A 2 15.76 -4.61 -9.32
N PRO A 3 14.50 -5.08 -9.31
CA PRO A 3 13.37 -4.24 -8.93
C PRO A 3 13.38 -3.98 -7.43
N LEU A 4 13.14 -2.72 -7.06
CA LEU A 4 13.15 -2.24 -5.69
C LEU A 4 11.90 -1.40 -5.41
N LEU A 5 11.09 -1.83 -4.43
CA LEU A 5 9.96 -1.04 -3.93
C LEU A 5 10.50 0.24 -3.28
N LYS A 6 9.95 1.39 -3.65
CA LYS A 6 10.43 2.67 -3.15
C LYS A 6 10.14 2.84 -1.65
N TRP A 7 11.01 3.54 -0.95
CA TRP A 7 10.93 3.76 0.50
C TRP A 7 9.64 4.44 0.99
N ASN A 8 8.98 5.20 0.11
CA ASN A 8 7.74 5.92 0.36
C ASN A 8 6.48 5.12 -0.02
N VAL A 9 6.64 3.86 -0.42
CA VAL A 9 5.52 2.97 -0.73
C VAL A 9 5.30 2.02 0.43
N VAL A 10 4.03 1.87 0.81
CA VAL A 10 3.59 0.95 1.88
C VAL A 10 2.54 0.02 1.30
N LEU A 11 2.74 -1.27 1.53
CA LEU A 11 1.73 -2.30 1.23
C LEU A 11 0.95 -2.60 2.51
N VAL A 12 -0.37 -2.49 2.45
CA VAL A 12 -1.25 -2.92 3.54
C VAL A 12 -2.01 -4.15 3.08
N LYS A 13 -1.63 -5.30 3.62
CA LYS A 13 -2.24 -6.60 3.28
C LYS A 13 -3.56 -6.79 4.00
N GLN A 14 -4.51 -7.38 3.31
CA GLN A 14 -5.79 -7.85 3.85
C GLN A 14 -6.15 -9.19 3.22
N TYR A 15 -7.22 -9.80 3.68
CA TYR A 15 -7.63 -11.17 3.37
C TYR A 15 -7.50 -11.57 1.89
N GLU A 16 -8.05 -10.81 0.95
CA GLU A 16 -8.01 -11.16 -0.48
C GLU A 16 -7.33 -10.13 -1.37
N LYS A 17 -6.97 -9.00 -0.82
CA LYS A 17 -6.44 -7.85 -1.55
C LYS A 17 -5.44 -7.10 -0.69
N SER A 18 -4.69 -6.22 -1.31
CA SER A 18 -3.83 -5.28 -0.60
C SER A 18 -4.05 -3.88 -1.11
N TYR A 19 -3.64 -2.92 -0.31
CA TYR A 19 -3.65 -1.51 -0.65
C TYR A 19 -2.22 -1.03 -0.80
N ILE A 20 -1.94 -0.32 -1.88
CA ILE A 20 -0.67 0.38 -2.07
C ILE A 20 -0.89 1.84 -1.71
N TYR A 21 -0.09 2.33 -0.77
CA TYR A 21 0.01 3.74 -0.45
C TYR A 21 1.32 4.29 -0.96
N ASN A 22 1.26 5.36 -1.74
CA ASN A 22 2.43 6.17 -2.06
C ASN A 22 2.38 7.42 -1.17
N LEU A 23 3.22 7.44 -0.13
CA LEU A 23 3.23 8.48 0.91
C LEU A 23 3.78 9.82 0.44
N SER A 24 4.39 9.89 -0.75
CA SER A 24 4.90 11.14 -1.30
C SER A 24 4.66 11.20 -2.80
N ARG A 25 3.64 11.92 -3.19
CA ARG A 25 3.42 12.30 -4.59
C ARG A 25 3.93 13.75 -4.78
N LYS A 26 4.81 13.96 -5.75
CA LYS A 26 5.17 15.31 -6.17
C LYS A 26 4.20 15.77 -7.25
N GLU A 27 3.40 16.75 -6.96
CA GLU A 27 2.62 17.49 -7.95
C GLU A 27 3.23 18.88 -8.08
N ASN A 28 3.64 19.27 -9.28
CA ASN A 28 4.25 20.58 -9.57
C ASN A 28 5.43 20.95 -8.64
N GLY A 29 6.25 19.97 -8.25
CA GLY A 29 7.40 20.18 -7.37
C GLY A 29 7.07 20.23 -5.87
N ILE A 30 5.79 20.21 -5.50
CA ILE A 30 5.33 20.19 -4.12
C ILE A 30 5.07 18.74 -3.70
N ILE A 31 5.58 18.36 -2.54
CA ILE A 31 5.26 17.05 -1.95
C ILE A 31 3.83 17.14 -1.41
N VAL A 32 2.89 16.56 -2.14
CA VAL A 32 1.52 16.41 -1.66
C VAL A 32 1.44 15.08 -0.93
N SER A 33 1.31 15.13 0.38
CA SER A 33 1.00 13.97 1.20
C SER A 33 -0.46 13.57 0.94
N SER A 34 -0.69 12.64 0.02
CA SER A 34 -2.03 12.12 -0.23
C SER A 34 -2.33 10.97 0.73
N HIS A 35 -2.71 11.30 1.97
CA HIS A 35 -3.13 10.32 2.97
C HIS A 35 -4.33 9.46 2.54
N PHE A 36 -4.99 9.79 1.44
CA PHE A 36 -6.22 9.16 0.99
C PHE A 36 -6.14 8.49 -0.38
N MET A 37 -5.00 8.58 -1.09
CA MET A 37 -4.88 7.90 -2.38
C MET A 37 -4.18 6.55 -2.21
N TYR A 38 -4.94 5.50 -2.42
CA TYR A 38 -4.45 4.14 -2.46
C TYR A 38 -4.92 3.45 -3.73
N GLU A 39 -4.19 2.46 -4.16
CA GLU A 39 -4.60 1.54 -5.21
C GLU A 39 -4.85 0.17 -4.59
N ILE A 40 -5.90 -0.50 -5.05
CA ILE A 40 -6.22 -1.86 -4.62
C ILE A 40 -5.57 -2.82 -5.60
N ILE A 41 -4.83 -3.77 -5.08
CA ILE A 41 -4.19 -4.84 -5.84
C ILE A 41 -4.60 -6.21 -5.32
N ASN A 42 -4.53 -7.21 -6.19
CA ASN A 42 -4.79 -8.60 -5.84
C ASN A 42 -3.60 -9.26 -5.13
N LYS A 43 -3.78 -10.50 -4.69
CA LYS A 43 -2.74 -11.28 -3.97
C LYS A 43 -1.47 -11.50 -4.79
N ASP A 44 -1.62 -11.75 -6.10
CA ASP A 44 -0.47 -12.05 -6.96
C ASP A 44 0.39 -10.80 -7.18
N ALA A 45 -0.24 -9.67 -7.48
CA ALA A 45 0.43 -8.38 -7.57
C ALA A 45 1.12 -7.99 -6.25
N THR A 46 0.46 -8.25 -5.10
CA THR A 46 1.06 -8.06 -3.78
C THR A 46 2.31 -8.90 -3.61
N TYR A 47 2.24 -10.17 -3.97
CA TYR A 47 3.37 -11.09 -3.84
C TYR A 47 4.55 -10.69 -4.74
N ILE A 48 4.29 -10.24 -5.98
CA ILE A 48 5.34 -9.71 -6.85
C ILE A 48 6.02 -8.51 -6.20
N LEU A 49 5.27 -7.56 -5.65
CA LEU A 49 5.84 -6.39 -5.00
C LEU A 49 6.61 -6.74 -3.72
N GLU A 50 6.19 -7.77 -2.97
CA GLU A 50 6.95 -8.27 -1.82
C GLU A 50 8.32 -8.87 -2.22
N LEU A 51 8.44 -9.38 -3.43
CA LEU A 51 9.71 -9.87 -3.97
C LEU A 51 10.63 -8.73 -4.47
N CYS A 52 10.08 -7.53 -4.70
CA CYS A 52 10.81 -6.36 -5.17
C CYS A 52 11.56 -5.65 -4.04
N ASN A 53 12.42 -6.35 -3.34
CA ASN A 53 13.25 -5.83 -2.24
C ASN A 53 14.67 -5.46 -2.66
N GLY A 54 14.98 -5.48 -3.96
CA GLY A 54 16.30 -5.18 -4.51
C GLY A 54 17.34 -6.30 -4.38
N ALA A 55 16.95 -7.47 -3.83
CA ALA A 55 17.84 -8.62 -3.72
C ALA A 55 17.84 -9.52 -4.97
N ARG A 56 16.73 -9.55 -5.68
CA ARG A 56 16.42 -10.49 -6.77
C ARG A 56 16.39 -9.79 -8.11
N LYS A 57 16.84 -10.49 -9.14
CA LYS A 57 16.59 -10.09 -10.53
C LYS A 57 15.17 -10.43 -10.95
N ILE A 58 14.72 -9.88 -12.07
CA ILE A 58 13.40 -10.19 -12.63
C ILE A 58 13.27 -11.69 -12.92
N GLU A 59 14.32 -12.30 -13.46
CA GLU A 59 14.36 -13.72 -13.80
C GLU A 59 14.16 -14.62 -12.56
N ASP A 60 14.72 -14.22 -11.40
CA ASP A 60 14.53 -14.92 -10.13
C ASP A 60 13.08 -14.81 -9.64
N ILE A 61 12.45 -13.64 -9.82
CA ILE A 61 11.05 -13.41 -9.46
C ILE A 61 10.14 -14.27 -10.35
N VAL A 62 10.36 -14.29 -11.65
CA VAL A 62 9.62 -15.13 -12.60
C VAL A 62 9.72 -16.61 -12.20
N LYS A 63 10.93 -17.10 -11.87
CA LYS A 63 11.14 -18.47 -11.43
C LYS A 63 10.36 -18.80 -10.15
N ILE A 64 10.44 -17.94 -9.13
CA ILE A 64 9.71 -18.12 -7.86
C ILE A 64 8.18 -18.18 -8.10
N LEU A 65 7.65 -17.32 -8.98
CA LEU A 65 6.24 -17.31 -9.33
C LEU A 65 5.84 -18.56 -10.10
N SER A 66 6.62 -18.96 -11.09
CA SER A 66 6.35 -20.14 -11.91
C SER A 66 6.28 -21.41 -11.06
N GLU A 67 7.19 -21.58 -10.10
CA GLU A 67 7.17 -22.67 -9.15
C GLU A 67 5.94 -22.64 -8.23
N LYS A 68 5.56 -21.43 -7.75
CA LYS A 68 4.41 -21.25 -6.86
C LYS A 68 3.08 -21.58 -7.52
N ILE A 69 2.85 -21.08 -8.75
CA ILE A 69 1.58 -21.27 -9.46
C ILE A 69 1.58 -22.45 -10.41
N LYS A 70 2.72 -23.18 -10.52
CA LYS A 70 2.91 -24.37 -11.37
C LYS A 70 2.62 -24.10 -12.85
N GLN A 71 3.06 -22.96 -13.35
CA GLN A 71 2.99 -22.57 -14.76
C GLN A 71 4.39 -22.40 -15.34
N LYS A 72 4.50 -22.41 -16.66
CA LYS A 72 5.79 -22.23 -17.33
C LYS A 72 6.31 -20.81 -17.15
N SER A 73 7.61 -20.66 -17.01
CA SER A 73 8.26 -19.36 -16.83
C SER A 73 8.00 -18.41 -18.00
N GLU A 74 7.93 -18.92 -19.22
CA GLU A 74 7.67 -18.15 -20.44
C GLU A 74 6.29 -17.45 -20.42
N ASP A 75 5.27 -18.13 -19.85
CA ASP A 75 3.91 -17.57 -19.74
C ASP A 75 3.82 -16.46 -18.69
N ILE A 76 4.70 -16.54 -17.67
CA ILE A 76 4.71 -15.61 -16.54
C ILE A 76 5.60 -14.41 -16.78
N GLU A 77 6.67 -14.59 -17.55
CA GLU A 77 7.68 -13.54 -17.79
C GLU A 77 7.04 -12.27 -18.35
N THR A 78 6.19 -12.40 -19.37
CA THR A 78 5.49 -11.26 -19.97
C THR A 78 4.60 -10.53 -18.95
N ILE A 79 3.83 -11.29 -18.16
CA ILE A 79 2.91 -10.74 -17.16
C ILE A 79 3.69 -9.99 -16.07
N VAL A 80 4.79 -10.58 -15.60
CA VAL A 80 5.64 -9.96 -14.57
C VAL A 80 6.30 -8.69 -15.11
N ASP A 81 6.84 -8.74 -16.34
CA ASP A 81 7.50 -7.58 -16.93
C ASP A 81 6.51 -6.41 -17.13
N GLU A 82 5.36 -6.67 -17.72
CA GLU A 82 4.29 -5.66 -17.88
C GLU A 82 3.87 -5.05 -16.54
N PHE A 83 3.66 -5.89 -15.51
CA PHE A 83 3.29 -5.43 -14.17
C PHE A 83 4.39 -4.56 -13.54
N LEU A 84 5.65 -4.97 -13.66
CA LEU A 84 6.78 -4.20 -13.14
C LEU A 84 6.97 -2.87 -13.88
N GLN A 85 6.82 -2.85 -15.21
CA GLN A 85 6.88 -1.61 -15.99
C GLN A 85 5.77 -0.64 -15.61
N GLU A 86 4.54 -1.14 -15.42
CA GLU A 86 3.42 -0.32 -14.95
C GLU A 86 3.66 0.21 -13.53
N SER A 87 4.23 -0.62 -12.65
CA SER A 87 4.60 -0.23 -11.29
C SER A 87 5.69 0.85 -11.26
N VAL A 88 6.61 0.85 -12.24
CA VAL A 88 7.58 1.95 -12.42
C VAL A 88 6.87 3.23 -12.84
N LYS A 89 5.98 3.18 -13.84
CA LYS A 89 5.20 4.35 -14.30
C LYS A 89 4.38 4.96 -13.16
N LYS A 90 3.77 4.13 -12.32
CA LYS A 90 3.03 4.57 -11.13
C LYS A 90 3.93 5.06 -9.99
N GLY A 91 5.24 4.87 -10.11
CA GLY A 91 6.21 5.32 -9.12
C GLY A 91 6.29 4.44 -7.87
N TYR A 92 5.86 3.18 -7.95
CA TYR A 92 5.91 2.23 -6.83
C TYR A 92 7.27 1.57 -6.69
N ILE A 93 7.89 1.22 -7.81
CA ILE A 93 9.22 0.60 -7.83
C ILE A 93 10.20 1.41 -8.67
N GLU A 94 11.46 1.06 -8.53
CA GLU A 94 12.54 1.50 -9.43
C GLU A 94 13.42 0.29 -9.77
N PHE A 95 14.12 0.36 -10.91
CA PHE A 95 15.10 -0.64 -11.28
C PHE A 95 16.50 -0.20 -10.91
N ARG A 96 17.29 -1.13 -10.37
CA ARG A 96 18.70 -0.95 -10.04
C ARG A 96 19.57 -1.88 -10.87
N GLU A 97 20.74 -1.43 -11.25
CA GLU A 97 21.72 -2.25 -11.96
C GLU A 97 22.43 -3.25 -11.04
N LYS A 98 22.59 -2.88 -9.78
CA LYS A 98 23.23 -3.69 -8.73
C LYS A 98 22.22 -4.01 -7.63
N PRO A 99 22.40 -5.16 -6.94
CA PRO A 99 21.54 -5.47 -5.80
C PRO A 99 21.66 -4.37 -4.73
N ASN A 100 20.50 -3.98 -4.21
CA ASN A 100 20.38 -3.01 -3.11
C ASN A 100 19.25 -3.47 -2.20
N ILE A 101 19.58 -4.34 -1.26
CA ILE A 101 18.60 -5.00 -0.40
C ILE A 101 18.02 -4.02 0.60
N GLN A 102 16.72 -3.82 0.55
CA GLN A 102 16.00 -2.98 1.49
C GLN A 102 14.82 -3.72 2.11
N LYS A 103 14.51 -3.35 3.35
CA LYS A 103 13.29 -3.83 4.02
C LYS A 103 12.10 -3.08 3.42
N ILE A 104 11.20 -3.81 2.77
CA ILE A 104 9.93 -3.25 2.30
C ILE A 104 8.98 -3.01 3.46
N LYS A 105 8.12 -2.00 3.32
CA LYS A 105 7.09 -1.68 4.32
C LYS A 105 5.82 -2.44 4.01
N VAL A 106 5.58 -3.52 4.75
CA VAL A 106 4.35 -4.31 4.67
C VAL A 106 3.66 -4.26 6.03
N LEU A 107 2.39 -3.92 6.05
CA LEU A 107 1.52 -3.92 7.22
C LEU A 107 0.42 -4.95 7.04
N GLY A 108 -0.05 -5.54 8.14
CA GLY A 108 -1.09 -6.55 8.12
C GLY A 108 -0.62 -7.88 7.53
N ASP A 109 -1.57 -8.76 7.31
CA ASP A 109 -1.38 -10.09 6.74
C ASP A 109 -2.54 -10.45 5.80
N SER A 110 -2.46 -11.63 5.17
CA SER A 110 -3.48 -12.10 4.22
C SER A 110 -4.61 -12.88 4.88
N GLU A 111 -4.62 -13.01 6.20
CA GLU A 111 -5.60 -13.80 6.95
C GLU A 111 -6.55 -12.92 7.77
N SER A 112 -6.22 -11.64 7.90
CA SER A 112 -7.01 -10.68 8.67
C SER A 112 -7.34 -9.41 7.90
N TYR A 113 -8.34 -8.67 8.39
CA TYR A 113 -8.63 -7.32 7.94
C TYR A 113 -7.88 -6.33 8.82
N THR A 114 -6.82 -5.74 8.27
CA THR A 114 -6.08 -4.68 8.93
C THR A 114 -6.70 -3.33 8.56
N PRO A 115 -7.26 -2.57 9.50
CA PRO A 115 -7.75 -1.24 9.22
C PRO A 115 -6.56 -0.34 8.83
N PHE A 116 -6.70 0.34 7.72
CA PHE A 116 -5.70 1.31 7.24
C PHE A 116 -6.07 2.76 7.58
N HIS A 117 -7.31 2.96 8.01
CA HIS A 117 -7.85 4.22 8.49
C HIS A 117 -8.82 3.94 9.62
N ALA A 118 -8.70 4.65 10.72
CA ALA A 118 -9.64 4.64 11.83
C ALA A 118 -9.87 6.06 12.31
N GLU A 119 -11.13 6.43 12.46
CA GLU A 119 -11.54 7.71 13.04
C GLU A 119 -12.10 7.45 14.44
N PHE A 120 -11.62 8.21 15.40
CA PHE A 120 -12.09 8.15 16.78
C PHE A 120 -12.78 9.45 17.13
N GLU A 121 -14.08 9.39 17.35
CA GLU A 121 -14.84 10.50 17.90
C GLU A 121 -14.69 10.51 19.43
N ILE A 122 -13.84 11.38 19.93
CA ILE A 122 -13.52 11.43 21.37
C ILE A 122 -14.50 12.33 22.16
N THR A 123 -15.23 13.22 21.50
CA THR A 123 -16.27 14.05 22.11
C THR A 123 -17.23 14.61 21.06
N LYS A 124 -18.49 14.74 21.43
CA LYS A 124 -19.50 15.48 20.66
C LYS A 124 -19.63 16.95 21.06
N LYS A 125 -18.88 17.39 22.05
CA LYS A 125 -18.87 18.78 22.47
C LYS A 125 -18.28 19.65 21.38
N CYS A 126 -19.08 20.56 20.83
CA CYS A 126 -18.69 21.49 19.77
C CYS A 126 -19.35 22.85 19.98
N PRO A 127 -18.61 23.97 19.96
CA PRO A 127 -19.18 25.30 20.10
C PRO A 127 -19.86 25.80 18.83
N LEU A 128 -19.68 25.14 17.70
CA LEU A 128 -20.23 25.50 16.41
C LEU A 128 -21.66 24.98 16.25
N LYS A 129 -22.51 25.75 15.55
CA LYS A 129 -23.88 25.37 15.20
C LYS A 129 -24.04 25.30 13.68
N CYS A 130 -23.31 24.37 13.06
CA CYS A 130 -23.34 24.16 11.61
C CYS A 130 -24.71 23.60 11.20
N LEU A 131 -25.33 24.18 10.16
CA LEU A 131 -26.61 23.69 9.62
C LEU A 131 -26.52 22.25 9.09
N HIS A 132 -25.36 21.86 8.58
CA HIS A 132 -25.09 20.52 8.06
C HIS A 132 -24.04 19.83 8.92
N CYS A 133 -24.27 19.71 10.22
CA CYS A 133 -23.35 19.02 11.10
C CYS A 133 -23.40 17.51 10.85
N TYR A 134 -22.32 16.97 10.28
CA TYR A 134 -22.17 15.53 10.01
C TYR A 134 -22.36 14.69 11.30
N ASN A 135 -21.80 15.13 12.41
CA ASN A 135 -21.75 14.40 13.67
C ASN A 135 -22.95 14.70 14.61
N ASN A 136 -23.84 15.61 14.23
CA ASN A 136 -24.85 16.12 15.13
C ASN A 136 -24.25 16.55 16.51
N SER A 137 -23.12 17.25 16.42
CA SER A 137 -22.34 17.70 17.57
C SER A 137 -23.00 18.88 18.27
N GLY A 138 -22.67 19.10 19.52
CA GLY A 138 -23.23 20.18 20.37
C GLY A 138 -22.78 20.01 21.81
N ASN A 139 -23.62 19.46 22.63
CA ASN A 139 -23.31 19.20 24.04
C ASN A 139 -22.56 17.86 24.21
N LYS A 140 -21.70 17.80 25.21
CA LYS A 140 -21.12 16.54 25.66
C LYS A 140 -22.25 15.53 25.99
N LYS A 141 -22.06 14.28 25.61
CA LYS A 141 -22.96 13.18 25.96
C LYS A 141 -22.46 12.44 27.22
N ASP A 142 -23.41 11.86 27.94
CA ASP A 142 -23.09 11.15 29.20
C ASP A 142 -22.32 9.84 28.98
N ASP A 143 -22.38 9.28 27.76
CA ASP A 143 -21.71 8.03 27.34
C ASP A 143 -20.34 8.25 26.71
N GLU A 144 -19.81 9.49 26.72
CA GLU A 144 -18.45 9.76 26.23
C GLU A 144 -17.41 9.22 27.21
N LEU A 145 -16.30 8.70 26.63
CA LEU A 145 -15.17 8.22 27.43
C LEU A 145 -14.62 9.32 28.33
N SER A 146 -14.25 8.95 29.56
CA SER A 146 -13.52 9.85 30.44
C SER A 146 -12.05 9.97 30.01
N SER A 147 -11.38 10.98 30.49
CA SER A 147 -9.94 11.18 30.26
C SER A 147 -9.06 10.44 31.26
N ASP A 148 -9.65 9.66 32.13
CA ASP A 148 -8.96 8.94 33.20
C ASP A 148 -8.55 7.53 32.76
#